data_b59dd20bdbf4779fbb1c796c6fbe6122
#
_entry.id   b59dd20bdbf4779fbb1c796c6fbe6122
#
_cell.length_a   1.000
_cell.length_b   1.000
_cell.length_c   1.000
_cell.angle_alpha   90.00
_cell.angle_beta   90.00
_cell.angle_gamma   90.00
#
_symmetry.space_group_name_H-M   'P 1'
#
loop_
_entity.id
_entity.type
_entity.pdbx_description
1 polymer ?
#
loop_
_entity_poly.entity_id
_entity_poly.type
_entity_poly.pdbx_seq_one_letter_code
_entity_poly.pdbx_strand_id
1 'polypeptide(L)'
;ATRLAEDDFVILLTHRSTDDALNLVATVKKNGHVLRYLQGDRSLQVTFSVGIAPLNASTSEGDALTTARIACDSAKDHGRDRIEIYDQNDLSIVQRYDDMYLVAEIQNTLDADEFRLLAQAIVPLAKGATDEYYEILLRMSDNKGNRVSSAAFFSAAERYQLMPQIDRWVVSNTLARLAEKVDYLKSSGAIFAINLSGQSLGDDDILNFIEEEIDRSGVPSTSICFEVTESAAVSSHNKAQTFIDALRKRGCKFSLDHFGAGLSSFAYLKKFKVDTLKIDGGFIRDISENQISKSMVVAITQVARVMNLSTVAEYVETENTKNLLAKIGVDFAQGTPLVSPRHLRTFSLRSAATRSLRLLNSAIRRPPECVWHDGWSRQSSLC
;
A
#
# COMPACT_ATOMS: atom_id res chain seq x y z
N ALA A 1 14.59 35.51 -15.60
CA ALA A 1 13.44 34.62 -15.69
C ALA A 1 13.61 33.74 -16.93
N THR A 2 13.24 32.48 -16.78
CA THR A 2 13.22 31.55 -17.93
C THR A 2 11.95 30.66 -17.83
N ARG A 3 11.50 30.17 -18.99
CA ARG A 3 10.39 29.22 -19.09
C ARG A 3 10.97 27.80 -19.14
N LEU A 4 10.54 26.90 -18.25
CA LEU A 4 11.00 25.52 -18.22
C LEU A 4 10.07 24.59 -19.00
N ALA A 5 8.76 24.80 -18.90
CA ALA A 5 7.72 24.01 -19.56
C ALA A 5 6.54 24.91 -19.96
N GLU A 6 5.44 24.34 -20.45
CA GLU A 6 4.29 25.10 -20.99
C GLU A 6 3.74 26.16 -20.03
N ASP A 7 3.66 25.86 -18.74
CA ASP A 7 3.12 26.73 -17.69
C ASP A 7 4.08 26.95 -16.51
N ASP A 8 5.31 26.40 -16.57
CA ASP A 8 6.33 26.51 -15.54
C ASP A 8 7.38 27.58 -15.89
N PHE A 9 7.55 28.54 -14.99
CA PHE A 9 8.52 29.63 -15.11
C PHE A 9 9.43 29.67 -13.87
N VAL A 10 10.71 29.98 -14.09
CA VAL A 10 11.70 30.14 -13.02
C VAL A 10 12.30 31.54 -13.06
N ILE A 11 12.46 32.12 -11.89
CA ILE A 11 13.14 33.40 -11.68
C ILE A 11 14.27 33.18 -10.67
N LEU A 12 15.51 33.42 -11.07
CA LEU A 12 16.65 33.47 -10.17
C LEU A 12 16.86 34.91 -9.69
N LEU A 13 16.85 35.11 -8.38
CA LEU A 13 17.11 36.39 -7.73
C LEU A 13 18.48 36.32 -7.06
N THR A 14 19.43 37.16 -7.53
CA THR A 14 20.77 37.25 -6.95
C THR A 14 20.86 38.38 -5.95
N HIS A 15 21.55 38.16 -4.83
CA HIS A 15 21.74 39.17 -3.76
C HIS A 15 20.42 39.74 -3.20
N ARG A 16 19.39 38.90 -3.08
CA ARG A 16 18.08 39.26 -2.53
C ARG A 16 17.72 38.36 -1.36
N SER A 17 17.00 38.92 -0.42
CA SER A 17 16.45 38.15 0.71
C SER A 17 15.18 37.38 0.29
N THR A 18 14.73 36.45 1.15
CA THR A 18 13.45 35.78 0.97
C THR A 18 12.28 36.78 1.01
N ASP A 19 12.37 37.83 1.80
CA ASP A 19 11.35 38.90 1.87
C ASP A 19 11.28 39.69 0.57
N ASP A 20 12.44 39.96 -0.07
CA ASP A 20 12.45 40.60 -1.40
C ASP A 20 11.77 39.70 -2.44
N ALA A 21 11.99 38.39 -2.37
CA ALA A 21 11.34 37.44 -3.25
C ALA A 21 9.82 37.39 -3.02
N LEU A 22 9.37 37.37 -1.77
CA LEU A 22 7.95 37.43 -1.39
C LEU A 22 7.27 38.68 -1.95
N ASN A 23 7.90 39.85 -1.79
CA ASN A 23 7.37 41.13 -2.30
C ASN A 23 7.25 41.16 -3.82
N LEU A 24 8.26 40.61 -4.53
CA LEU A 24 8.21 40.49 -5.97
C LEU A 24 7.06 39.60 -6.41
N VAL A 25 6.94 38.40 -5.81
CA VAL A 25 5.90 37.42 -6.13
C VAL A 25 4.50 37.98 -5.83
N ALA A 26 4.32 38.67 -4.69
CA ALA A 26 3.07 39.34 -4.35
C ALA A 26 2.67 40.37 -5.42
N THR A 27 3.65 41.11 -5.94
CA THR A 27 3.44 42.06 -7.04
C THR A 27 3.04 41.36 -8.35
N VAL A 28 3.72 40.27 -8.70
CA VAL A 28 3.40 39.46 -9.88
C VAL A 28 1.99 38.89 -9.78
N LYS A 29 1.63 38.31 -8.61
CA LYS A 29 0.27 37.78 -8.37
C LYS A 29 -0.80 38.86 -8.50
N LYS A 30 -0.59 40.00 -7.86
CA LYS A 30 -1.52 41.13 -7.95
C LYS A 30 -1.76 41.58 -9.39
N ASN A 31 -0.71 41.67 -10.20
CA ASN A 31 -0.80 42.05 -11.59
C ASN A 31 -1.43 40.93 -12.44
N GLY A 32 -1.13 39.67 -12.13
CA GLY A 32 -1.72 38.50 -12.80
C GLY A 32 -3.22 38.36 -12.58
N HIS A 33 -3.71 38.66 -11.38
CA HIS A 33 -5.15 38.62 -11.07
C HIS A 33 -5.96 39.68 -11.87
N VAL A 34 -5.30 40.70 -12.39
CA VAL A 34 -5.93 41.70 -13.27
C VAL A 34 -6.04 41.19 -14.72
N LEU A 35 -5.19 40.23 -15.09
CA LEU A 35 -5.22 39.64 -16.43
C LEU A 35 -6.43 38.69 -16.54
N ARG A 36 -7.28 39.00 -17.51
CA ARG A 36 -8.42 38.16 -17.87
C ARG A 36 -8.26 37.65 -19.26
N TYR A 37 -8.31 36.34 -19.42
CA TYR A 37 -8.35 35.72 -20.73
C TYR A 37 -9.79 35.50 -21.17
N LEU A 38 -10.16 36.03 -22.31
CA LEU A 38 -11.51 35.87 -22.87
C LEU A 38 -11.48 34.71 -23.87
N GLN A 39 -12.26 33.69 -23.62
CA GLN A 39 -12.50 32.56 -24.51
C GLN A 39 -14.00 32.51 -24.83
N GLY A 40 -14.38 33.11 -25.97
CA GLY A 40 -15.79 33.35 -26.29
C GLY A 40 -16.44 34.25 -25.24
N ASP A 41 -17.58 33.81 -24.68
CA ASP A 41 -18.32 34.55 -23.64
C ASP A 41 -17.81 34.28 -22.21
N ARG A 42 -16.75 33.48 -22.06
CA ARG A 42 -16.18 33.13 -20.74
C ARG A 42 -14.93 33.96 -20.47
N SER A 43 -14.91 34.58 -19.28
CA SER A 43 -13.74 35.26 -18.73
C SER A 43 -13.02 34.32 -17.75
N LEU A 44 -11.77 33.96 -18.05
CA LEU A 44 -10.92 33.16 -17.19
C LEU A 44 -9.94 34.07 -16.45
N GLN A 45 -9.84 33.89 -15.14
CA GLN A 45 -8.84 34.57 -14.31
C GLN A 45 -7.58 33.71 -14.23
N VAL A 46 -6.43 34.31 -14.41
CA VAL A 46 -5.13 33.61 -14.26
C VAL A 46 -4.70 33.67 -12.80
N THR A 47 -4.35 32.53 -12.24
CA THR A 47 -3.78 32.42 -10.89
C THR A 47 -2.39 31.78 -10.93
N PHE A 48 -1.58 32.05 -9.90
CA PHE A 48 -0.20 31.53 -9.84
C PHE A 48 0.05 30.85 -8.49
N SER A 49 0.51 29.58 -8.55
CA SER A 49 1.13 28.90 -7.41
C SER A 49 2.63 29.10 -7.51
N VAL A 50 3.28 29.51 -6.44
CA VAL A 50 4.71 29.87 -6.47
C VAL A 50 5.44 29.21 -5.32
N GLY A 51 6.57 28.54 -5.65
CA GLY A 51 7.55 28.04 -4.68
C GLY A 51 8.78 28.94 -4.64
N ILE A 52 9.22 29.29 -3.45
CA ILE A 52 10.45 30.05 -3.21
C ILE A 52 11.45 29.13 -2.50
N ALA A 53 12.65 28.96 -3.08
CA ALA A 53 13.75 28.23 -2.46
C ALA A 53 14.92 29.17 -2.13
N PRO A 54 15.30 29.35 -0.87
CA PRO A 54 16.52 30.03 -0.49
C PRO A 54 17.75 29.24 -0.96
N LEU A 55 18.69 29.92 -1.62
CA LEU A 55 19.93 29.31 -2.13
C LEU A 55 21.13 29.80 -1.33
N ASN A 56 22.08 28.92 -1.10
CA ASN A 56 23.36 29.25 -0.51
C ASN A 56 24.53 28.72 -1.36
N ALA A 57 25.77 28.99 -0.94
CA ALA A 57 26.96 28.61 -1.71
C ALA A 57 27.16 27.09 -1.88
N SER A 58 26.49 26.26 -1.07
CA SER A 58 26.56 24.80 -1.15
C SER A 58 25.40 24.18 -1.94
N THR A 59 24.42 24.98 -2.37
CA THR A 59 23.26 24.47 -3.13
C THR A 59 23.67 24.17 -4.58
N SER A 60 23.51 22.93 -5.01
CA SER A 60 23.73 22.55 -6.42
C SER A 60 22.64 23.10 -7.34
N GLU A 61 22.91 23.20 -8.66
CA GLU A 61 21.90 23.64 -9.63
C GLU A 61 20.67 22.74 -9.64
N GLY A 62 20.88 21.42 -9.54
CA GLY A 62 19.81 20.43 -9.48
C GLY A 62 18.96 20.56 -8.24
N ASP A 63 19.60 20.76 -7.07
CA ASP A 63 18.91 20.95 -5.79
C ASP A 63 18.10 22.26 -5.79
N ALA A 64 18.64 23.33 -6.35
CA ALA A 64 17.97 24.63 -6.44
C ALA A 64 16.63 24.55 -7.17
N LEU A 65 16.61 23.91 -8.35
CA LEU A 65 15.38 23.71 -9.12
C LEU A 65 14.41 22.73 -8.42
N THR A 66 14.94 21.67 -7.88
CA THR A 66 14.15 20.65 -7.18
C THR A 66 13.44 21.22 -5.96
N THR A 67 14.15 21.96 -5.09
CA THR A 67 13.58 22.58 -3.91
C THR A 67 12.53 23.64 -4.24
N ALA A 68 12.77 24.44 -5.27
CA ALA A 68 11.79 25.43 -5.73
C ALA A 68 10.52 24.76 -6.29
N ARG A 69 10.67 23.65 -7.04
CA ARG A 69 9.55 22.88 -7.57
C ARG A 69 8.73 22.25 -6.46
N ILE A 70 9.38 21.66 -5.45
CA ILE A 70 8.72 21.07 -4.28
C ILE A 70 7.84 22.10 -3.55
N ALA A 71 8.38 23.30 -3.31
CA ALA A 71 7.60 24.37 -2.69
C ALA A 71 6.42 24.81 -3.59
N CYS A 72 6.62 24.84 -4.92
CA CYS A 72 5.56 25.17 -5.87
C CYS A 72 4.44 24.12 -5.87
N ASP A 73 4.79 22.85 -5.86
CA ASP A 73 3.83 21.75 -5.81
C ASP A 73 3.09 21.74 -4.45
N SER A 74 3.79 22.08 -3.37
CA SER A 74 3.15 22.33 -2.07
C SER A 74 2.09 23.42 -2.16
N ALA A 75 2.38 24.52 -2.86
CA ALA A 75 1.40 25.60 -3.07
C ALA A 75 0.21 25.13 -3.90
N LYS A 76 0.42 24.26 -4.92
CA LYS A 76 -0.66 23.69 -5.74
C LYS A 76 -1.59 22.79 -4.91
N ASP A 77 -1.05 21.95 -4.02
CA ASP A 77 -1.83 21.01 -3.22
C ASP A 77 -2.56 21.65 -2.04
N HIS A 78 -2.01 22.70 -1.46
CA HIS A 78 -2.67 23.46 -0.39
C HIS A 78 -3.79 24.39 -0.88
N GLY A 79 -4.26 24.21 -2.11
CA GLY A 79 -5.42 24.92 -2.65
C GLY A 79 -5.11 25.90 -3.77
N ARG A 80 -3.90 25.86 -4.33
CA ARG A 80 -3.42 26.72 -5.43
C ARG A 80 -3.44 28.22 -5.08
N ASP A 81 -3.05 29.06 -6.04
CA ASP A 81 -3.03 30.52 -5.94
C ASP A 81 -2.37 31.04 -4.66
N ARG A 82 -1.26 30.44 -4.25
CA ARG A 82 -0.51 30.79 -3.03
C ARG A 82 1.00 30.69 -3.22
N ILE A 83 1.72 31.18 -2.24
CA ILE A 83 3.19 31.18 -2.17
C ILE A 83 3.59 30.23 -1.05
N GLU A 84 4.50 29.30 -1.32
CA GLU A 84 5.16 28.47 -0.31
C GLU A 84 6.67 28.69 -0.39
N ILE A 85 7.32 28.72 0.78
CA ILE A 85 8.76 28.84 0.91
C ILE A 85 9.33 27.49 1.29
N TYR A 86 10.37 27.06 0.59
CA TYR A 86 11.09 25.86 0.97
C TYR A 86 11.75 26.06 2.34
N ASP A 87 11.35 25.28 3.32
CA ASP A 87 11.97 25.17 4.64
C ASP A 87 12.40 23.72 4.86
N GLN A 88 13.68 23.50 5.13
CA GLN A 88 14.22 22.17 5.43
C GLN A 88 13.63 21.57 6.72
N ASN A 89 13.05 22.38 7.59
CA ASN A 89 12.40 21.93 8.82
C ASN A 89 10.89 21.66 8.62
N ASP A 90 10.34 22.03 7.47
CA ASP A 90 8.95 21.68 7.13
C ASP A 90 8.89 20.22 6.70
N LEU A 91 8.37 19.38 7.60
CA LEU A 91 8.22 17.93 7.38
C LEU A 91 7.44 17.59 6.09
N SER A 92 6.50 18.44 5.67
CA SER A 92 5.73 18.22 4.45
C SER A 92 6.58 18.41 3.19
N ILE A 93 7.50 19.34 3.24
CA ILE A 93 8.42 19.67 2.14
C ILE A 93 9.54 18.63 2.05
N VAL A 94 10.10 18.22 3.20
CA VAL A 94 11.11 17.15 3.27
C VAL A 94 10.52 15.84 2.76
N GLN A 95 9.31 15.50 3.17
CA GLN A 95 8.62 14.29 2.72
C GLN A 95 8.43 14.26 1.19
N ARG A 96 8.17 15.39 0.55
CA ARG A 96 8.03 15.48 -0.91
C ARG A 96 9.35 15.31 -1.65
N TYR A 97 10.44 15.81 -1.07
CA TYR A 97 11.78 15.57 -1.61
C TYR A 97 12.08 14.07 -1.62
N ASP A 98 11.85 13.43 -0.47
CA ASP A 98 12.03 11.99 -0.33
C ASP A 98 11.09 11.21 -1.27
N ASP A 99 9.83 11.65 -1.42
CA ASP A 99 8.87 11.04 -2.33
C ASP A 99 9.31 11.16 -3.80
N MET A 100 9.81 12.32 -4.27
CA MET A 100 10.27 12.49 -5.65
C MET A 100 11.46 11.58 -5.98
N TYR A 101 12.40 11.44 -5.04
CA TYR A 101 13.51 10.50 -5.18
C TYR A 101 12.99 9.06 -5.23
N LEU A 102 12.08 8.74 -4.33
CA LEU A 102 11.48 7.40 -4.25
C LEU A 102 10.64 7.06 -5.49
N VAL A 103 9.93 8.03 -6.08
CA VAL A 103 9.18 7.86 -7.33
C VAL A 103 10.10 7.50 -8.49
N ALA A 104 11.24 8.17 -8.62
CA ALA A 104 12.23 7.83 -9.63
C ALA A 104 12.81 6.42 -9.43
N GLU A 105 13.07 6.04 -8.16
CA GLU A 105 13.52 4.68 -7.84
C GLU A 105 12.43 3.63 -8.13
N ILE A 106 11.16 3.93 -7.85
CA ILE A 106 10.02 3.05 -8.17
C ILE A 106 9.95 2.81 -9.68
N GLN A 107 10.02 3.86 -10.49
CA GLN A 107 9.98 3.74 -11.95
C GLN A 107 11.17 2.93 -12.50
N ASN A 108 12.38 3.22 -12.01
CA ASN A 108 13.58 2.46 -12.41
C ASN A 108 13.46 0.98 -12.04
N THR A 109 12.94 0.67 -10.83
CA THR A 109 12.74 -0.70 -10.36
C THR A 109 11.68 -1.43 -11.19
N LEU A 110 10.62 -0.71 -11.61
CA LEU A 110 9.57 -1.24 -12.47
C LEU A 110 10.13 -1.57 -13.87
N ASP A 111 10.86 -0.64 -14.47
CA ASP A 111 11.45 -0.80 -15.80
C ASP A 111 12.53 -1.89 -15.85
N ALA A 112 13.28 -2.06 -14.75
CA ALA A 112 14.30 -3.09 -14.60
C ALA A 112 13.74 -4.46 -14.19
N ASP A 113 12.43 -4.60 -13.92
CA ASP A 113 11.79 -5.84 -13.40
C ASP A 113 12.42 -6.34 -12.08
N GLU A 114 12.82 -5.42 -11.19
CA GLU A 114 13.59 -5.72 -9.98
C GLU A 114 12.77 -5.81 -8.68
N PHE A 115 11.47 -5.59 -8.75
CA PHE A 115 10.60 -5.84 -7.61
C PHE A 115 10.66 -7.31 -7.17
N ARG A 116 10.39 -7.54 -5.89
CA ARG A 116 10.38 -8.89 -5.31
C ARG A 116 9.02 -9.24 -4.75
N LEU A 117 8.53 -10.42 -5.11
CA LEU A 117 7.32 -11.00 -4.56
C LEU A 117 7.65 -11.98 -3.45
N LEU A 118 7.02 -11.78 -2.30
CA LEU A 118 7.01 -12.72 -1.18
C LEU A 118 5.61 -13.32 -1.05
N ALA A 119 5.54 -14.56 -0.56
CA ALA A 119 4.29 -15.18 -0.16
C ALA A 119 4.27 -15.36 1.37
N GLN A 120 3.20 -14.89 2.01
CA GLN A 120 2.96 -15.09 3.43
C GLN A 120 1.74 -15.99 3.62
N ALA A 121 1.89 -17.06 4.39
CA ALA A 121 0.78 -17.97 4.65
C ALA A 121 -0.27 -17.32 5.57
N ILE A 122 -1.52 -17.51 5.20
CA ILE A 122 -2.72 -17.26 6.00
C ILE A 122 -3.14 -18.62 6.56
N VAL A 123 -3.04 -18.80 7.87
CA VAL A 123 -3.11 -20.12 8.53
C VAL A 123 -4.52 -20.38 9.04
N PRO A 124 -5.14 -21.52 8.74
CA PRO A 124 -6.44 -21.85 9.32
C PRO A 124 -6.35 -22.03 10.84
N LEU A 125 -7.37 -21.56 11.54
CA LEU A 125 -7.48 -21.69 13.01
C LEU A 125 -8.20 -22.96 13.44
N ALA A 126 -8.98 -23.58 12.55
CA ALA A 126 -9.65 -24.85 12.80
C ALA A 126 -8.63 -25.99 12.91
N LYS A 127 -8.76 -26.84 13.92
CA LYS A 127 -7.89 -27.99 14.12
C LYS A 127 -8.03 -28.99 12.96
N GLY A 128 -6.88 -29.34 12.36
CA GLY A 128 -6.83 -30.32 11.27
C GLY A 128 -7.17 -29.77 9.89
N ALA A 129 -7.49 -28.50 9.74
CA ALA A 129 -7.65 -27.87 8.44
C ALA A 129 -6.29 -27.78 7.71
N THR A 130 -6.33 -28.04 6.40
CA THR A 130 -5.14 -28.10 5.55
C THR A 130 -5.22 -27.10 4.40
N ASP A 131 -6.09 -26.11 4.50
CA ASP A 131 -6.27 -25.08 3.47
C ASP A 131 -4.97 -24.33 3.26
N GLU A 132 -4.57 -24.24 2.00
CA GLU A 132 -3.39 -23.47 1.59
C GLU A 132 -3.84 -22.10 1.07
N TYR A 133 -3.60 -21.08 1.87
CA TYR A 133 -3.92 -19.71 1.54
C TYR A 133 -2.69 -18.82 1.79
N TYR A 134 -2.36 -17.99 0.80
CA TYR A 134 -1.17 -17.16 0.82
C TYR A 134 -1.48 -15.75 0.34
N GLU A 135 -0.91 -14.75 0.99
CA GLU A 135 -0.93 -13.37 0.49
C GLU A 135 0.38 -13.05 -0.22
N ILE A 136 0.28 -12.44 -1.39
CA ILE A 136 1.42 -11.95 -2.17
C ILE A 136 1.76 -10.54 -1.71
N LEU A 137 3.01 -10.39 -1.28
CA LEU A 137 3.53 -9.15 -0.74
C LEU A 137 4.65 -8.62 -1.62
N LEU A 138 4.49 -7.39 -2.09
CA LEU A 138 5.51 -6.67 -2.85
C LEU A 138 6.62 -6.14 -1.94
N ARG A 139 7.86 -6.22 -2.41
CA ARG A 139 9.03 -5.64 -1.75
C ARG A 139 9.90 -4.94 -2.77
N MET A 140 10.44 -3.80 -2.36
CA MET A 140 11.41 -3.00 -3.11
C MET A 140 12.69 -2.85 -2.31
N SER A 141 13.83 -2.84 -3.01
CA SER A 141 15.12 -2.43 -2.45
C SER A 141 15.58 -1.16 -3.16
N ASP A 142 16.27 -0.27 -2.45
CA ASP A 142 16.90 0.89 -3.04
C ASP A 142 18.12 0.48 -3.91
N ASN A 143 18.70 1.43 -4.61
CA ASN A 143 19.89 1.23 -5.45
C ASN A 143 21.15 0.80 -4.66
N LYS A 144 21.10 0.87 -3.32
CA LYS A 144 22.15 0.38 -2.41
C LYS A 144 21.86 -1.03 -1.88
N GLY A 145 20.73 -1.62 -2.26
CA GLY A 145 20.28 -2.92 -1.80
C GLY A 145 19.57 -2.92 -0.44
N ASN A 146 19.32 -1.76 0.17
CA ASN A 146 18.56 -1.68 1.41
C ASN A 146 17.07 -1.83 1.14
N ARG A 147 16.36 -2.41 2.09
CA ARG A 147 14.90 -2.59 1.99
C ARG A 147 14.18 -1.24 2.17
N VAL A 148 13.38 -0.86 1.19
CA VAL A 148 12.49 0.31 1.29
C VAL A 148 11.29 -0.03 2.19
N SER A 149 10.88 0.91 3.04
CA SER A 149 9.68 0.78 3.86
C SER A 149 8.44 0.66 2.98
N SER A 150 7.62 -0.36 3.21
CA SER A 150 6.37 -0.54 2.44
C SER A 150 5.44 0.66 2.60
N ALA A 151 5.37 1.27 3.78
CA ALA A 151 4.53 2.44 4.02
C ALA A 151 4.98 3.65 3.19
N ALA A 152 6.29 3.96 3.15
CA ALA A 152 6.83 5.05 2.33
C ALA A 152 6.63 4.77 0.84
N PHE A 153 6.92 3.55 0.40
CA PHE A 153 6.76 3.11 -0.98
C PHE A 153 5.31 3.28 -1.47
N PHE A 154 4.34 2.70 -0.77
CA PHE A 154 2.94 2.78 -1.19
C PHE A 154 2.38 4.19 -1.11
N SER A 155 2.76 4.97 -0.07
CA SER A 155 2.35 6.38 0.05
C SER A 155 2.83 7.22 -1.13
N ALA A 156 4.10 7.07 -1.55
CA ALA A 156 4.64 7.75 -2.72
C ALA A 156 3.97 7.26 -4.02
N ALA A 157 3.84 5.95 -4.20
CA ALA A 157 3.23 5.37 -5.40
C ALA A 157 1.76 5.80 -5.57
N GLU A 158 0.97 5.87 -4.50
CA GLU A 158 -0.40 6.36 -4.53
C GLU A 158 -0.47 7.84 -4.87
N ARG A 159 0.35 8.68 -4.22
CA ARG A 159 0.36 10.13 -4.44
C ARG A 159 0.69 10.50 -5.89
N TYR A 160 1.60 9.75 -6.50
CA TYR A 160 2.07 10.01 -7.87
C TYR A 160 1.42 9.10 -8.93
N GLN A 161 0.31 8.45 -8.59
CA GLN A 161 -0.52 7.66 -9.53
C GLN A 161 0.23 6.49 -10.21
N LEU A 162 1.19 5.87 -9.51
CA LEU A 162 1.98 4.75 -10.03
C LEU A 162 1.37 3.38 -9.73
N MET A 163 0.37 3.32 -8.85
CA MET A 163 -0.22 2.07 -8.41
C MET A 163 -0.77 1.19 -9.55
N PRO A 164 -1.45 1.73 -10.59
CA PRO A 164 -1.93 0.87 -11.67
C PRO A 164 -0.82 0.13 -12.42
N GLN A 165 0.34 0.75 -12.60
CA GLN A 165 1.49 0.11 -13.24
C GLN A 165 2.12 -0.97 -12.33
N ILE A 166 2.21 -0.67 -11.03
CA ILE A 166 2.72 -1.60 -10.01
C ILE A 166 1.78 -2.80 -9.89
N ASP A 167 0.47 -2.60 -9.83
CA ASP A 167 -0.51 -3.67 -9.72
C ASP A 167 -0.48 -4.58 -10.96
N ARG A 168 -0.36 -4.01 -12.18
CA ARG A 168 -0.13 -4.77 -13.41
C ARG A 168 1.12 -5.64 -13.32
N TRP A 169 2.22 -5.07 -12.83
CA TRP A 169 3.46 -5.79 -12.63
C TRP A 169 3.30 -6.96 -11.64
N VAL A 170 2.64 -6.70 -10.50
CA VAL A 170 2.40 -7.72 -9.46
C VAL A 170 1.53 -8.86 -9.99
N VAL A 171 0.43 -8.54 -10.70
CA VAL A 171 -0.46 -9.55 -11.29
C VAL A 171 0.30 -10.40 -12.30
N SER A 172 0.97 -9.78 -13.28
CA SER A 172 1.70 -10.49 -14.33
C SER A 172 2.78 -11.41 -13.76
N ASN A 173 3.61 -10.88 -12.85
CA ASN A 173 4.69 -11.63 -12.24
C ASN A 173 4.21 -12.72 -11.28
N THR A 174 3.09 -12.51 -10.58
CA THR A 174 2.48 -13.56 -9.75
C THR A 174 1.97 -14.70 -10.61
N LEU A 175 1.17 -14.39 -11.64
CA LEU A 175 0.59 -15.40 -12.53
C LEU A 175 1.67 -16.18 -13.30
N ALA A 176 2.70 -15.50 -13.80
CA ALA A 176 3.82 -16.17 -14.47
C ALA A 176 4.50 -17.21 -13.58
N ARG A 177 4.66 -16.93 -12.27
CA ARG A 177 5.25 -17.88 -11.32
C ARG A 177 4.30 -19.01 -10.94
N LEU A 178 3.01 -18.71 -10.81
CA LEU A 178 2.00 -19.72 -10.50
C LEU A 178 1.78 -20.66 -11.70
N ALA A 179 1.95 -20.18 -12.93
CA ALA A 179 1.88 -20.98 -14.15
C ALA A 179 2.85 -22.16 -14.15
N GLU A 180 4.00 -22.03 -13.49
CA GLU A 180 4.95 -23.14 -13.32
C GLU A 180 4.40 -24.31 -12.47
N LYS A 181 3.27 -24.11 -11.77
CA LYS A 181 2.69 -25.02 -10.77
C LYS A 181 1.21 -25.33 -11.00
N VAL A 182 0.71 -25.16 -12.21
CA VAL A 182 -0.73 -25.30 -12.53
C VAL A 182 -1.32 -26.65 -12.07
N ASP A 183 -0.61 -27.76 -12.27
CA ASP A 183 -1.11 -29.08 -11.86
C ASP A 183 -1.24 -29.19 -10.34
N TYR A 184 -0.30 -28.61 -9.61
CA TYR A 184 -0.39 -28.55 -8.16
C TYR A 184 -1.57 -27.68 -7.71
N LEU A 185 -1.77 -26.51 -8.31
CA LEU A 185 -2.88 -25.61 -7.99
C LEU A 185 -4.22 -26.28 -8.21
N LYS A 186 -4.38 -27.00 -9.31
CA LYS A 186 -5.60 -27.78 -9.61
C LYS A 186 -5.88 -28.87 -8.58
N SER A 187 -4.82 -29.50 -8.05
CA SER A 187 -4.99 -30.62 -7.12
C SER A 187 -5.10 -30.18 -5.65
N SER A 188 -4.43 -29.12 -5.25
CA SER A 188 -4.40 -28.62 -3.86
C SER A 188 -5.54 -27.66 -3.51
N GLY A 189 -6.06 -26.94 -4.51
CA GLY A 189 -7.00 -25.84 -4.27
C GLY A 189 -6.36 -24.64 -3.57
N ALA A 190 -5.03 -24.52 -3.60
CA ALA A 190 -4.31 -23.40 -2.99
C ALA A 190 -4.74 -22.04 -3.55
N ILE A 191 -4.89 -21.05 -2.67
CA ILE A 191 -5.35 -19.70 -2.99
C ILE A 191 -4.21 -18.72 -2.79
N PHE A 192 -4.04 -17.80 -3.74
CA PHE A 192 -3.07 -16.72 -3.69
C PHE A 192 -3.79 -15.39 -3.78
N ALA A 193 -3.69 -14.60 -2.72
CA ALA A 193 -4.27 -13.27 -2.63
C ALA A 193 -3.30 -12.23 -3.20
N ILE A 194 -3.83 -11.39 -4.08
CA ILE A 194 -3.11 -10.29 -4.74
C ILE A 194 -3.81 -9.00 -4.37
N ASN A 195 -3.07 -8.07 -3.75
CA ASN A 195 -3.57 -6.75 -3.40
C ASN A 195 -3.79 -5.91 -4.67
N LEU A 196 -4.90 -5.18 -4.72
CA LEU A 196 -5.22 -4.20 -5.75
C LEU A 196 -5.51 -2.84 -5.13
N SER A 197 -4.91 -1.81 -5.68
CA SER A 197 -5.10 -0.43 -5.24
C SER A 197 -6.46 0.13 -5.63
N GLY A 198 -6.92 1.16 -4.91
CA GLY A 198 -8.11 1.92 -5.28
C GLY A 198 -7.97 2.63 -6.64
N GLN A 199 -6.74 2.99 -7.04
CA GLN A 199 -6.46 3.58 -8.34
C GLN A 199 -6.70 2.58 -9.48
N SER A 200 -6.29 1.34 -9.30
CA SER A 200 -6.54 0.26 -10.27
C SER A 200 -8.02 -0.06 -10.43
N LEU A 201 -8.81 -0.01 -9.36
CA LEU A 201 -10.27 -0.15 -9.46
C LEU A 201 -10.92 0.96 -10.29
N GLY A 202 -10.27 2.10 -10.42
CA GLY A 202 -10.68 3.24 -11.25
C GLY A 202 -10.19 3.19 -12.70
N ASP A 203 -9.23 2.33 -13.01
CA ASP A 203 -8.63 2.16 -14.34
C ASP A 203 -9.51 1.24 -15.21
N ASP A 204 -10.03 1.76 -16.30
CA ASP A 204 -10.96 1.02 -17.15
C ASP A 204 -10.26 -0.15 -17.92
N ASP A 205 -8.92 -0.11 -18.07
CA ASP A 205 -8.14 -1.10 -18.80
C ASP A 205 -7.61 -2.24 -17.93
N ILE A 206 -7.58 -2.07 -16.59
CA ILE A 206 -6.99 -3.07 -15.68
C ILE A 206 -7.78 -4.38 -15.69
N LEU A 207 -9.09 -4.32 -15.83
CA LEU A 207 -9.94 -5.50 -15.87
C LEU A 207 -9.59 -6.38 -17.07
N ASN A 208 -9.54 -5.80 -18.26
CA ASN A 208 -9.17 -6.51 -19.49
C ASN A 208 -7.76 -7.10 -19.37
N PHE A 209 -6.82 -6.32 -18.86
CA PHE A 209 -5.46 -6.78 -18.62
C PHE A 209 -5.40 -8.01 -17.69
N ILE A 210 -6.12 -7.99 -16.57
CA ILE A 210 -6.15 -9.12 -15.63
C ILE A 210 -6.77 -10.35 -16.28
N GLU A 211 -7.86 -10.18 -17.05
CA GLU A 211 -8.50 -11.28 -17.76
C GLU A 211 -7.57 -11.93 -18.78
N GLU A 212 -6.86 -11.13 -19.58
CA GLU A 212 -5.85 -11.62 -20.53
C GLU A 212 -4.69 -12.34 -19.83
N GLU A 213 -4.21 -11.82 -18.72
CA GLU A 213 -3.13 -12.45 -17.94
C GLU A 213 -3.55 -13.81 -17.35
N ILE A 214 -4.79 -13.92 -16.85
CA ILE A 214 -5.33 -15.18 -16.35
C ILE A 214 -5.40 -16.20 -17.50
N ASP A 215 -5.93 -15.80 -18.64
CA ASP A 215 -6.05 -16.69 -19.82
C ASP A 215 -4.67 -17.12 -20.35
N ARG A 216 -3.72 -16.20 -20.41
CA ARG A 216 -2.35 -16.46 -20.86
C ARG A 216 -1.57 -17.39 -19.92
N SER A 217 -1.75 -17.24 -18.63
CA SER A 217 -1.02 -18.04 -17.63
C SER A 217 -1.55 -19.47 -17.49
N GLY A 218 -2.82 -19.71 -17.78
CA GLY A 218 -3.50 -20.98 -17.53
C GLY A 218 -3.67 -21.34 -16.05
N VAL A 219 -3.41 -20.39 -15.15
CA VAL A 219 -3.62 -20.54 -13.70
C VAL A 219 -5.12 -20.66 -13.43
N PRO A 220 -5.58 -21.65 -12.64
CA PRO A 220 -6.98 -21.76 -12.29
C PRO A 220 -7.46 -20.48 -11.60
N SER A 221 -8.51 -19.86 -12.12
CA SER A 221 -9.08 -18.63 -11.55
C SER A 221 -9.50 -18.82 -10.08
N THR A 222 -9.89 -20.05 -9.72
CA THR A 222 -10.24 -20.41 -8.33
C THR A 222 -9.07 -20.36 -7.36
N SER A 223 -7.82 -20.35 -7.87
CA SER A 223 -6.60 -20.19 -7.08
C SER A 223 -6.21 -18.71 -6.90
N ILE A 224 -6.94 -17.78 -7.48
CA ILE A 224 -6.67 -16.33 -7.44
C ILE A 224 -7.71 -15.67 -6.55
N CYS A 225 -7.23 -14.89 -5.57
CA CYS A 225 -8.04 -13.99 -4.75
C CYS A 225 -7.52 -12.57 -4.94
N PHE A 226 -8.39 -11.61 -5.23
CA PHE A 226 -8.00 -10.20 -5.22
C PHE A 226 -8.42 -9.57 -3.91
N GLU A 227 -7.49 -8.83 -3.30
CA GLU A 227 -7.72 -8.08 -2.05
C GLU A 227 -7.86 -6.60 -2.37
N VAL A 228 -8.95 -6.01 -1.89
CA VAL A 228 -9.21 -4.57 -2.02
C VAL A 228 -9.52 -4.00 -0.64
N THR A 229 -9.02 -2.81 -0.33
CA THR A 229 -9.33 -2.19 0.95
C THR A 229 -10.80 -1.77 1.01
N GLU A 230 -11.38 -1.80 2.21
CA GLU A 230 -12.75 -1.33 2.44
C GLU A 230 -12.97 0.09 1.90
N SER A 231 -12.03 1.00 2.18
CA SER A 231 -12.08 2.39 1.75
C SER A 231 -12.08 2.54 0.22
N ALA A 232 -11.25 1.77 -0.50
CA ALA A 232 -11.20 1.77 -1.95
C ALA A 232 -12.51 1.24 -2.58
N ALA A 233 -13.06 0.15 -2.04
CA ALA A 233 -14.32 -0.42 -2.49
C ALA A 233 -15.50 0.55 -2.29
N VAL A 234 -15.54 1.27 -1.17
CA VAL A 234 -16.61 2.24 -0.87
C VAL A 234 -16.49 3.50 -1.71
N SER A 235 -15.28 4.06 -1.87
CA SER A 235 -15.06 5.31 -2.63
C SER A 235 -15.38 5.17 -4.12
N SER A 236 -15.16 4.00 -4.71
CA SER A 236 -15.41 3.70 -6.13
C SER A 236 -16.51 2.64 -6.32
N HIS A 237 -17.57 2.70 -5.52
CA HIS A 237 -18.55 1.62 -5.36
C HIS A 237 -19.02 0.97 -6.67
N ASN A 238 -19.46 1.74 -7.66
CA ASN A 238 -20.00 1.19 -8.92
C ASN A 238 -18.93 0.51 -9.76
N LYS A 239 -17.73 1.10 -9.87
CA LYS A 239 -16.59 0.52 -10.59
C LYS A 239 -16.09 -0.75 -9.89
N ALA A 240 -15.91 -0.69 -8.55
CA ALA A 240 -15.54 -1.85 -7.75
C ALA A 240 -16.53 -3.01 -7.90
N GLN A 241 -17.84 -2.75 -7.87
CA GLN A 241 -18.88 -3.77 -8.05
C GLN A 241 -18.78 -4.44 -9.43
N THR A 242 -18.65 -3.64 -10.50
CA THR A 242 -18.52 -4.16 -11.87
C THR A 242 -17.27 -5.03 -12.01
N PHE A 243 -16.14 -4.56 -11.47
CA PHE A 243 -14.87 -5.27 -11.47
C PHE A 243 -14.94 -6.60 -10.73
N ILE A 244 -15.49 -6.58 -9.50
CA ILE A 244 -15.68 -7.78 -8.68
C ILE A 244 -16.60 -8.78 -9.40
N ASP A 245 -17.74 -8.33 -9.92
CA ASP A 245 -18.69 -9.20 -10.59
C ASP A 245 -18.10 -9.85 -11.87
N ALA A 246 -17.27 -9.13 -12.63
CA ALA A 246 -16.61 -9.65 -13.82
C ALA A 246 -15.62 -10.79 -13.48
N LEU A 247 -14.68 -10.54 -12.57
CA LEU A 247 -13.67 -11.54 -12.22
C LEU A 247 -14.25 -12.71 -11.41
N ARG A 248 -15.30 -12.50 -10.61
CA ARG A 248 -16.01 -13.59 -9.96
C ARG A 248 -16.73 -14.52 -10.95
N LYS A 249 -17.27 -14.00 -12.05
CA LYS A 249 -17.83 -14.84 -13.12
C LYS A 249 -16.79 -15.78 -13.73
N ARG A 250 -15.52 -15.39 -13.72
CA ARG A 250 -14.40 -16.25 -14.15
C ARG A 250 -13.95 -17.24 -13.07
N GLY A 251 -14.45 -17.13 -11.85
CA GLY A 251 -14.13 -18.01 -10.72
C GLY A 251 -13.12 -17.46 -9.74
N CYS A 252 -12.63 -16.22 -9.91
CA CYS A 252 -11.74 -15.57 -8.94
C CYS A 252 -12.48 -15.29 -7.64
N LYS A 253 -11.73 -15.30 -6.53
CA LYS A 253 -12.21 -14.91 -5.20
C LYS A 253 -11.88 -13.46 -4.91
N PHE A 254 -12.59 -12.89 -3.93
CA PHE A 254 -12.35 -11.52 -3.45
C PHE A 254 -12.30 -11.47 -1.93
N SER A 255 -11.35 -10.69 -1.43
CA SER A 255 -11.19 -10.36 -0.02
C SER A 255 -11.34 -8.86 0.19
N LEU A 256 -12.06 -8.47 1.24
CA LEU A 256 -12.14 -7.09 1.68
C LEU A 256 -11.15 -6.88 2.82
N ASP A 257 -10.18 -6.01 2.58
CA ASP A 257 -9.07 -5.77 3.51
C ASP A 257 -9.30 -4.57 4.44
N HIS A 258 -8.63 -4.57 5.59
CA HIS A 258 -8.74 -3.57 6.66
C HIS A 258 -10.17 -3.34 7.13
N PHE A 259 -10.98 -4.39 7.20
CA PHE A 259 -12.38 -4.26 7.58
C PHE A 259 -12.54 -3.82 9.03
N GLY A 260 -13.29 -2.74 9.22
CA GLY A 260 -13.58 -2.14 10.52
C GLY A 260 -12.69 -0.93 10.87
N ALA A 261 -11.61 -0.65 10.13
CA ALA A 261 -10.74 0.51 10.39
C ALA A 261 -11.39 1.86 10.03
N GLY A 262 -12.41 1.87 9.18
CA GLY A 262 -13.06 3.06 8.66
C GLY A 262 -14.47 3.31 9.21
N LEU A 263 -15.24 4.12 8.49
CA LEU A 263 -16.66 4.37 8.76
C LEU A 263 -17.53 3.17 8.31
N SER A 264 -17.19 1.98 8.76
CA SER A 264 -17.77 0.72 8.32
C SER A 264 -19.26 0.67 8.57
N SER A 265 -20.02 0.75 7.51
CA SER A 265 -21.43 0.37 7.55
C SER A 265 -21.54 -1.05 6.97
N PHE A 266 -21.96 -2.02 7.77
CA PHE A 266 -22.32 -3.36 7.29
C PHE A 266 -23.32 -3.36 6.12
N ALA A 267 -23.97 -2.21 5.87
CA ALA A 267 -24.85 -2.00 4.73
C ALA A 267 -24.14 -2.13 3.37
N TYR A 268 -22.86 -1.74 3.30
CA TYR A 268 -22.08 -1.88 2.07
C TYR A 268 -21.70 -3.33 1.79
N LEU A 269 -21.43 -4.09 2.85
CA LEU A 269 -21.04 -5.51 2.71
C LEU A 269 -22.08 -6.33 1.96
N LYS A 270 -23.36 -5.99 2.13
CA LYS A 270 -24.47 -6.61 1.37
C LYS A 270 -24.36 -6.45 -0.15
N LYS A 271 -23.68 -5.40 -0.60
CA LYS A 271 -23.60 -5.04 -2.02
C LYS A 271 -22.39 -5.68 -2.69
N PHE A 272 -21.30 -5.90 -1.94
CA PHE A 272 -20.10 -6.52 -2.48
C PHE A 272 -20.16 -8.03 -2.33
N LYS A 273 -20.01 -8.74 -3.44
CA LYS A 273 -19.92 -10.21 -3.43
C LYS A 273 -18.46 -10.61 -3.16
N VAL A 274 -18.06 -10.54 -1.91
CA VAL A 274 -16.73 -10.99 -1.48
C VAL A 274 -16.82 -12.39 -0.86
N ASP A 275 -15.68 -13.05 -0.70
CA ASP A 275 -15.55 -14.39 -0.10
C ASP A 275 -14.95 -14.33 1.29
N THR A 276 -14.12 -13.30 1.56
CA THR A 276 -13.32 -13.17 2.77
C THR A 276 -13.35 -11.75 3.31
N LEU A 277 -13.36 -11.62 4.64
CA LEU A 277 -13.13 -10.36 5.35
C LEU A 277 -11.82 -10.46 6.14
N LYS A 278 -10.87 -9.55 5.89
CA LYS A 278 -9.67 -9.39 6.70
C LYS A 278 -9.93 -8.35 7.78
N ILE A 279 -9.92 -8.81 9.02
CA ILE A 279 -10.19 -7.98 10.20
C ILE A 279 -8.95 -7.15 10.48
N ASP A 280 -9.12 -5.82 10.53
CA ASP A 280 -8.03 -4.88 10.72
C ASP A 280 -7.17 -5.18 11.97
N GLY A 281 -5.86 -5.11 11.80
CA GLY A 281 -4.89 -5.41 12.84
C GLY A 281 -5.00 -4.51 14.08
N GLY A 282 -5.62 -3.33 13.97
CA GLY A 282 -5.89 -2.45 15.09
C GLY A 282 -6.75 -3.10 16.17
N PHE A 283 -7.73 -3.94 15.79
CA PHE A 283 -8.54 -4.70 16.75
C PHE A 283 -7.84 -5.96 17.27
N ILE A 284 -6.86 -6.47 16.54
CA ILE A 284 -6.20 -7.74 16.89
C ILE A 284 -5.06 -7.53 17.88
N ARG A 285 -4.30 -6.44 17.75
CA ARG A 285 -3.12 -6.18 18.57
C ARG A 285 -3.42 -6.10 20.06
N ASP A 286 -4.54 -5.51 20.44
CA ASP A 286 -4.96 -5.30 21.83
C ASP A 286 -6.16 -6.16 22.27
N ILE A 287 -6.58 -7.12 21.45
CA ILE A 287 -7.79 -7.94 21.67
C ILE A 287 -7.83 -8.65 23.03
N SER A 288 -6.67 -8.96 23.61
CA SER A 288 -6.57 -9.63 24.92
C SER A 288 -6.85 -8.69 26.09
N GLU A 289 -6.63 -7.38 25.92
CA GLU A 289 -6.69 -6.37 26.97
C GLU A 289 -7.88 -5.42 26.77
N ASN A 290 -8.30 -5.22 25.52
CA ASN A 290 -9.33 -4.28 25.12
C ASN A 290 -10.66 -4.99 24.83
N GLN A 291 -11.64 -4.81 25.72
CA GLN A 291 -12.97 -5.41 25.57
C GLN A 291 -13.74 -4.86 24.35
N ILE A 292 -13.46 -3.61 23.92
CA ILE A 292 -14.12 -3.03 22.74
C ILE A 292 -13.60 -3.75 21.50
N SER A 293 -12.28 -3.84 21.34
CA SER A 293 -11.65 -4.57 20.22
C SER A 293 -12.16 -6.01 20.14
N LYS A 294 -12.22 -6.70 21.28
CA LYS A 294 -12.77 -8.05 21.35
C LYS A 294 -14.22 -8.11 20.88
N SER A 295 -15.07 -7.19 21.33
CA SER A 295 -16.49 -7.15 20.96
C SER A 295 -16.65 -6.86 19.47
N MET A 296 -15.80 -5.98 18.88
CA MET A 296 -15.80 -5.72 17.45
C MET A 296 -15.44 -6.97 16.63
N VAL A 297 -14.38 -7.70 17.02
CA VAL A 297 -13.99 -8.94 16.34
C VAL A 297 -15.12 -9.99 16.43
N VAL A 298 -15.77 -10.13 17.58
CA VAL A 298 -16.92 -11.02 17.73
C VAL A 298 -18.06 -10.62 16.80
N ALA A 299 -18.40 -9.32 16.73
CA ALA A 299 -19.48 -8.82 15.89
C ALA A 299 -19.18 -9.03 14.39
N ILE A 300 -17.96 -8.71 13.96
CA ILE A 300 -17.51 -8.93 12.57
C ILE A 300 -17.60 -10.41 12.19
N THR A 301 -17.09 -11.30 13.06
CA THR A 301 -17.11 -12.75 12.84
C THR A 301 -18.54 -13.28 12.76
N GLN A 302 -19.47 -12.78 13.58
CA GLN A 302 -20.87 -13.18 13.53
C GLN A 302 -21.55 -12.74 12.24
N VAL A 303 -21.32 -11.49 11.80
CA VAL A 303 -21.88 -10.97 10.54
C VAL A 303 -21.31 -11.76 9.36
N ALA A 304 -20.00 -11.98 9.32
CA ALA A 304 -19.34 -12.78 8.28
C ALA A 304 -19.97 -14.17 8.15
N ARG A 305 -20.19 -14.84 9.30
CA ARG A 305 -20.83 -16.18 9.33
C ARG A 305 -22.25 -16.18 8.77
N VAL A 306 -23.07 -15.17 9.12
CA VAL A 306 -24.45 -15.05 8.58
C VAL A 306 -24.42 -14.78 7.07
N MET A 307 -23.39 -14.12 6.58
CA MET A 307 -23.20 -13.84 5.15
C MET A 307 -22.45 -14.94 4.40
N ASN A 308 -22.05 -16.02 5.07
CA ASN A 308 -21.23 -17.11 4.52
C ASN A 308 -19.88 -16.64 3.99
N LEU A 309 -19.24 -15.70 4.70
CA LEU A 309 -17.91 -15.18 4.40
C LEU A 309 -16.90 -15.79 5.38
N SER A 310 -15.69 -16.06 4.89
CA SER A 310 -14.56 -16.42 5.73
C SER A 310 -13.95 -15.18 6.39
N THR A 311 -13.34 -15.36 7.56
CA THR A 311 -12.67 -14.28 8.30
C THR A 311 -11.17 -14.55 8.42
N VAL A 312 -10.35 -13.53 8.24
CA VAL A 312 -8.90 -13.55 8.48
C VAL A 312 -8.56 -12.49 9.51
N ALA A 313 -7.90 -12.86 10.59
CA ALA A 313 -7.36 -11.91 11.55
C ALA A 313 -5.90 -11.58 11.19
N GLU A 314 -5.61 -10.30 11.02
CA GLU A 314 -4.28 -9.81 10.71
C GLU A 314 -3.45 -9.53 11.98
N TYR A 315 -2.13 -9.37 11.84
CA TYR A 315 -1.21 -9.04 12.93
C TYR A 315 -1.33 -9.96 14.16
N VAL A 316 -1.55 -11.25 13.96
CA VAL A 316 -1.57 -12.23 15.04
C VAL A 316 -0.14 -12.54 15.48
N GLU A 317 0.30 -11.94 16.57
CA GLU A 317 1.68 -11.98 17.05
C GLU A 317 1.93 -12.97 18.19
N THR A 318 0.90 -13.47 18.85
CA THR A 318 1.03 -14.39 19.98
C THR A 318 0.14 -15.60 19.87
N GLU A 319 0.56 -16.71 20.47
CA GLU A 319 -0.26 -17.93 20.54
C GLU A 319 -1.52 -17.70 21.38
N ASN A 320 -1.47 -16.83 22.40
CA ASN A 320 -2.64 -16.46 23.18
C ASN A 320 -3.70 -15.77 22.33
N THR A 321 -3.30 -14.79 21.52
CA THR A 321 -4.19 -14.10 20.56
C THR A 321 -4.79 -15.09 19.58
N LYS A 322 -3.98 -15.98 19.00
CA LYS A 322 -4.44 -17.03 18.09
C LYS A 322 -5.49 -17.94 18.73
N ASN A 323 -5.24 -18.41 19.96
CA ASN A 323 -6.17 -19.25 20.69
C ASN A 323 -7.48 -18.53 21.05
N LEU A 324 -7.42 -17.23 21.35
CA LEU A 324 -8.59 -16.40 21.59
C LEU A 324 -9.43 -16.26 20.32
N LEU A 325 -8.79 -15.96 19.17
CA LEU A 325 -9.45 -15.84 17.87
C LEU A 325 -10.13 -17.15 17.45
N ALA A 326 -9.46 -18.27 17.64
CA ALA A 326 -10.06 -19.60 17.40
C ALA A 326 -11.31 -19.84 18.26
N LYS A 327 -11.32 -19.42 19.54
CA LYS A 327 -12.49 -19.51 20.41
C LYS A 327 -13.63 -18.58 19.99
N ILE A 328 -13.32 -17.40 19.44
CA ILE A 328 -14.32 -16.47 18.88
C ILE A 328 -14.94 -17.07 17.62
N GLY A 329 -14.20 -17.92 16.91
CA GLY A 329 -14.63 -18.57 15.67
C GLY A 329 -14.18 -17.85 14.42
N VAL A 330 -13.06 -17.11 14.48
CA VAL A 330 -12.34 -16.61 13.31
C VAL A 330 -11.74 -17.80 12.55
N ASP A 331 -11.80 -17.76 11.22
CA ASP A 331 -11.45 -18.91 10.38
C ASP A 331 -9.95 -19.02 10.15
N PHE A 332 -9.28 -17.90 9.91
CA PHE A 332 -7.86 -17.84 9.56
C PHE A 332 -7.12 -16.76 10.35
N ALA A 333 -5.81 -16.90 10.45
CA ALA A 333 -4.92 -15.93 11.07
C ALA A 333 -3.66 -15.68 10.23
N GLN A 334 -3.18 -14.44 10.25
CA GLN A 334 -1.96 -14.00 9.59
C GLN A 334 -1.10 -13.19 10.54
N GLY A 335 0.21 -13.48 10.59
CA GLY A 335 1.15 -12.73 11.42
C GLY A 335 2.57 -13.26 11.33
N THR A 336 3.55 -12.40 11.59
CA THR A 336 4.97 -12.72 11.42
C THR A 336 5.48 -13.87 12.31
N PRO A 337 5.07 -13.98 13.59
CA PRO A 337 5.47 -15.14 14.41
C PRO A 337 4.84 -16.45 13.96
N LEU A 338 3.68 -16.41 13.29
CA LEU A 338 3.06 -17.62 12.78
C LEU A 338 3.82 -18.14 11.56
N VAL A 339 4.00 -17.30 10.56
CA VAL A 339 4.78 -17.61 9.36
C VAL A 339 5.37 -16.33 8.78
N SER A 340 6.70 -16.27 8.70
CA SER A 340 7.37 -15.15 8.02
C SER A 340 7.21 -15.24 6.50
N PRO A 341 7.06 -14.11 5.79
CA PRO A 341 7.00 -14.08 4.34
C PRO A 341 8.24 -14.69 3.70
N ARG A 342 8.05 -15.46 2.62
CA ARG A 342 9.12 -16.12 1.86
C ARG A 342 9.12 -15.68 0.40
N HIS A 343 10.30 -15.69 -0.20
CA HIS A 343 10.44 -15.34 -1.61
C HIS A 343 9.63 -16.31 -2.49
N LEU A 344 8.78 -15.80 -3.38
CA LEU A 344 7.90 -16.63 -4.20
C LEU A 344 8.68 -17.59 -5.11
N ARG A 345 9.87 -17.21 -5.61
CA ARG A 345 10.76 -18.07 -6.41
C ARG A 345 11.24 -19.32 -5.68
N THR A 346 11.51 -19.21 -4.38
CA THR A 346 12.02 -20.32 -3.55
C THR A 346 10.90 -21.01 -2.77
N PHE A 347 9.66 -20.63 -3.03
CA PHE A 347 8.49 -21.10 -2.32
C PHE A 347 8.16 -22.53 -2.75
N SER A 348 8.30 -23.48 -1.81
CA SER A 348 7.87 -24.87 -2.01
C SER A 348 6.49 -25.03 -1.40
N LEU A 349 5.46 -25.16 -2.24
CA LEU A 349 4.06 -25.21 -1.84
C LEU A 349 3.79 -26.32 -0.78
N ARG A 350 4.41 -27.47 -0.86
CA ARG A 350 4.25 -28.56 0.13
C ARG A 350 4.98 -28.35 1.47
N SER A 351 5.98 -27.47 1.54
CA SER A 351 6.83 -27.37 2.74
C SER A 351 6.33 -26.33 3.76
N ALA A 352 5.49 -25.40 3.37
CA ALA A 352 5.06 -24.30 4.23
C ALA A 352 4.02 -24.75 5.27
N ALA A 353 2.97 -25.43 4.84
CA ALA A 353 1.94 -25.93 5.75
C ALA A 353 2.47 -27.02 6.70
N THR A 354 3.23 -27.99 6.17
CA THR A 354 3.77 -29.10 6.96
C THR A 354 4.90 -28.67 7.91
N ARG A 355 5.74 -27.67 7.54
CA ARG A 355 6.75 -27.13 8.46
C ARG A 355 6.18 -26.16 9.48
N SER A 356 5.13 -25.40 9.16
CA SER A 356 4.46 -24.53 10.15
C SER A 356 3.87 -25.36 11.30
N LEU A 357 3.24 -26.50 11.00
CA LEU A 357 2.77 -27.45 12.00
C LEU A 357 3.91 -28.13 12.78
N ARG A 358 5.06 -28.42 12.15
CA ARG A 358 6.21 -29.00 12.83
C ARG A 358 7.01 -28.00 13.65
N LEU A 359 7.15 -26.75 13.19
CA LEU A 359 7.83 -25.68 13.95
C LEU A 359 6.99 -25.20 15.14
N LEU A 360 5.66 -25.14 15.00
CA LEU A 360 4.76 -24.91 16.14
C LEU A 360 4.91 -26.02 17.19
N ASN A 361 4.97 -27.27 16.78
CA ASN A 361 5.17 -28.41 17.71
C ASN A 361 6.60 -28.48 18.28
N SER A 362 7.62 -27.92 17.62
CA SER A 362 9.00 -27.88 18.13
C SER A 362 9.29 -26.67 19.01
N ALA A 363 8.66 -25.52 18.74
CA ALA A 363 8.77 -24.34 19.60
C ALA A 363 8.12 -24.54 20.99
N ILE A 364 7.10 -25.42 21.06
CA ILE A 364 6.46 -25.81 22.33
C ILE A 364 7.40 -26.68 23.19
N ARG A 365 8.48 -27.27 22.64
CA ARG A 365 9.36 -28.21 23.37
C ARG A 365 10.71 -27.65 23.82
N ARG A 366 11.06 -26.40 23.57
CA ARG A 366 12.28 -25.78 24.10
C ARG A 366 12.03 -24.33 24.54
N PRO A 367 12.16 -24.04 25.86
CA PRO A 367 12.31 -22.66 26.29
C PRO A 367 13.62 -22.10 25.72
N PRO A 368 13.70 -20.81 25.37
CA PRO A 368 14.93 -20.21 24.93
C PRO A 368 15.93 -20.22 26.08
N GLU A 369 17.04 -20.94 25.95
CA GLU A 369 18.21 -20.72 26.77
C GLU A 369 18.74 -19.33 26.44
N CYS A 370 18.57 -18.38 27.38
CA CYS A 370 19.21 -17.10 27.37
C CYS A 370 20.71 -17.32 27.57
N VAL A 371 21.49 -17.33 26.50
CA VAL A 371 22.93 -17.16 26.59
C VAL A 371 23.21 -15.66 26.79
N TRP A 372 23.43 -15.29 28.04
CA TRP A 372 24.00 -14.00 28.41
C TRP A 372 25.47 -14.03 28.06
N HIS A 373 25.91 -13.27 27.06
CA HIS A 373 27.28 -12.83 26.95
C HIS A 373 27.44 -11.52 27.73
N ASP A 374 28.12 -11.62 28.86
CA ASP A 374 28.64 -10.49 29.63
C ASP A 374 29.51 -9.60 28.77
N GLY A 375 29.23 -8.32 28.80
CA GLY A 375 30.14 -7.27 28.36
C GLY A 375 29.50 -6.17 27.58
N TRP A 376 28.89 -5.20 28.27
CA TRP A 376 29.09 -3.75 28.00
C TRP A 376 28.54 -2.93 29.15
N SER A 377 29.47 -2.24 29.78
CA SER A 377 29.25 -1.32 30.89
C SER A 377 28.48 -0.06 30.45
N ARG A 378 27.56 0.34 31.32
CA ARG A 378 27.10 1.71 31.64
C ARG A 378 27.46 2.86 30.70
N GLN A 379 26.45 3.52 30.16
CA GLN A 379 26.22 4.96 30.41
C GLN A 379 24.91 5.46 29.82
N SER A 380 24.16 6.11 30.72
CA SER A 380 23.25 7.27 30.60
C SER A 380 22.11 7.24 29.55
N SER A 381 20.92 7.11 30.06
CA SER A 381 19.87 8.14 30.24
C SER A 381 19.50 9.02 29.02
N LEU A 382 18.17 9.06 28.82
CA LEU A 382 17.34 10.09 28.19
C LEU A 382 16.82 9.83 26.77
N CYS A 383 15.57 9.83 26.79
CA CYS A 383 14.46 9.97 25.85
C CYS A 383 13.94 8.71 25.22
#